data_0f686cc389abba4eaf5226fb277ae2a4
#
_entry.id   0f686cc389abba4eaf5226fb277ae2a4
#
_cell.length_a   1.000
_cell.length_b   1.000
_cell.length_c   1.000
_cell.angle_alpha   90.00
_cell.angle_beta   90.00
_cell.angle_gamma   90.00
#
_symmetry.space_group_name_H-M   'P 1'
#
loop_
_entity.id
_entity.type
_entity.pdbx_description
1 polymer ?
#
loop_
_entity_poly.entity_id
_entity_poly.type
_entity_poly.pdbx_seq_one_letter_code
_entity_poly.pdbx_strand_id
1 'polypeptide(L)'
;MRIKIRIQKASQAFGCLSKSTFRNKDVSKFLKGRIYVALILSILLHGCETWFLREEEYHLLRRFHKSCVRAMCRVSMSQVRRHRIRTSKLLAELALQPLEYYLQSRFLRWAGHVTRMDMDRLPRMLLTSWCPSSRVIGRPRMSFGHTLKKFLIQLNDKLDDPNAKAWDPTLTGRAALQEQWRWTELAAKGKRDEWRKIIQRTDGWREREKEQAEATAAANRARRGATARNRTSRAPQAGNGRYAAVPPPPPP
;
A
#
# COMPACT_ATOMS: atom_id res chain seq x y z
N MET A 1 -3.34 0.25 -17.14
CA MET A 1 -4.56 -0.34 -17.75
C MET A 1 -5.09 -1.58 -17.00
N ARG A 2 -4.24 -2.53 -16.62
CA ARG A 2 -4.65 -3.79 -15.94
C ARG A 2 -5.41 -3.58 -14.61
N ILE A 3 -4.97 -2.64 -13.78
CA ILE A 3 -5.56 -2.39 -12.44
C ILE A 3 -7.01 -1.89 -12.54
N LYS A 4 -7.31 -0.99 -13.46
CA LYS A 4 -8.67 -0.46 -13.66
C LYS A 4 -9.65 -1.58 -14.04
N ILE A 5 -9.24 -2.50 -14.92
CA ILE A 5 -10.03 -3.68 -15.31
C ILE A 5 -10.28 -4.59 -14.10
N ARG A 6 -9.28 -4.82 -13.25
CA ARG A 6 -9.45 -5.62 -12.03
C ARG A 6 -10.42 -4.98 -11.04
N ILE A 7 -10.30 -3.68 -10.83
CA ILE A 7 -11.23 -2.92 -9.99
C ILE A 7 -12.65 -3.00 -10.56
N GLN A 8 -12.82 -2.87 -11.87
CA GLN A 8 -14.13 -2.99 -12.52
C GLN A 8 -14.76 -4.36 -12.30
N LYS A 9 -14.02 -5.46 -12.55
CA LYS A 9 -14.51 -6.83 -12.32
C LYS A 9 -14.86 -7.07 -10.85
N ALA A 10 -14.00 -6.63 -9.93
CA ALA A 10 -14.26 -6.74 -8.49
C ALA A 10 -15.46 -5.89 -8.05
N SER A 11 -15.67 -4.73 -8.66
CA SER A 11 -16.82 -3.85 -8.41
C SER A 11 -18.12 -4.49 -8.88
N GLN A 12 -18.14 -5.13 -10.06
CA GLN A 12 -19.30 -5.88 -10.56
C GLN A 12 -19.65 -7.03 -9.61
N ALA A 13 -18.66 -7.85 -9.23
CA ALA A 13 -18.87 -8.95 -8.29
C ALA A 13 -19.38 -8.45 -6.92
N PHE A 14 -18.83 -7.34 -6.42
CA PHE A 14 -19.31 -6.72 -5.18
C PHE A 14 -20.76 -6.21 -5.33
N GLY A 15 -21.10 -5.62 -6.48
CA GLY A 15 -22.45 -5.16 -6.80
C GLY A 15 -23.48 -6.28 -6.78
N CYS A 16 -23.18 -7.42 -7.41
CA CYS A 16 -24.07 -8.61 -7.43
C CYS A 16 -24.40 -9.10 -6.02
N LEU A 17 -23.42 -9.10 -5.11
CA LEU A 17 -23.60 -9.56 -3.72
C LEU A 17 -24.03 -8.44 -2.76
N SER A 18 -24.20 -7.21 -3.24
CA SER A 18 -24.41 -6.06 -2.37
C SER A 18 -25.72 -6.15 -1.59
N LYS A 19 -26.84 -6.43 -2.24
CA LYS A 19 -28.16 -6.51 -1.59
C LYS A 19 -28.31 -7.73 -0.71
N SER A 20 -27.97 -8.91 -1.23
CA SER A 20 -28.15 -10.19 -0.55
C SER A 20 -27.21 -10.41 0.64
N THR A 21 -25.98 -9.90 0.53
CA THR A 21 -24.93 -10.24 1.50
C THR A 21 -24.33 -9.00 2.17
N PHE A 22 -23.67 -8.12 1.39
CA PHE A 22 -22.81 -7.08 1.99
C PHE A 22 -23.59 -5.97 2.70
N ARG A 23 -24.79 -5.61 2.23
CA ARG A 23 -25.66 -4.63 2.86
C ARG A 23 -26.77 -5.25 3.69
N ASN A 24 -26.94 -6.57 3.66
CA ASN A 24 -27.94 -7.27 4.47
C ASN A 24 -27.58 -7.12 5.97
N LYS A 25 -28.59 -6.85 6.82
CA LYS A 25 -28.44 -6.69 8.27
C LYS A 25 -28.27 -8.04 8.98
N ASP A 26 -28.90 -9.07 8.46
CA ASP A 26 -28.97 -10.41 9.06
C ASP A 26 -27.66 -11.16 8.91
N VAL A 27 -26.81 -10.76 7.95
CA VAL A 27 -25.49 -11.34 7.76
C VAL A 27 -24.49 -10.69 8.71
N SER A 28 -23.80 -11.51 9.52
CA SER A 28 -22.80 -11.04 10.47
C SER A 28 -21.63 -10.32 9.78
N LYS A 29 -21.04 -9.32 10.43
CA LYS A 29 -19.88 -8.59 9.91
C LYS A 29 -18.70 -9.50 9.62
N PHE A 30 -18.45 -10.48 10.49
CA PHE A 30 -17.41 -11.48 10.30
C PHE A 30 -17.59 -12.28 9.01
N LEU A 31 -18.83 -12.78 8.77
CA LEU A 31 -19.13 -13.55 7.55
C LEU A 31 -18.98 -12.68 6.28
N LYS A 32 -19.43 -11.43 6.33
CA LYS A 32 -19.21 -10.45 5.22
C LYS A 32 -17.72 -10.32 4.91
N GLY A 33 -16.87 -10.18 5.91
CA GLY A 33 -15.43 -10.10 5.74
C GLY A 33 -14.85 -11.36 5.08
N ARG A 34 -15.27 -12.55 5.51
CA ARG A 34 -14.81 -13.82 4.90
C ARG A 34 -15.23 -13.96 3.44
N ILE A 35 -16.50 -13.66 3.12
CA ILE A 35 -17.01 -13.69 1.75
C ILE A 35 -16.25 -12.66 0.88
N TYR A 36 -15.99 -11.47 1.42
CA TYR A 36 -15.23 -10.44 0.73
C TYR A 36 -13.80 -10.90 0.37
N VAL A 37 -13.10 -11.54 1.30
CA VAL A 37 -11.74 -12.09 1.05
C VAL A 37 -11.78 -13.21 0.02
N ALA A 38 -12.76 -14.13 0.14
CA ALA A 38 -12.85 -15.29 -0.73
C ALA A 38 -13.21 -14.92 -2.17
N LEU A 39 -14.12 -13.99 -2.39
CA LEU A 39 -14.64 -13.67 -3.72
C LEU A 39 -14.04 -12.36 -4.27
N ILE A 40 -14.24 -11.26 -3.58
CA ILE A 40 -13.91 -9.93 -4.13
C ILE A 40 -12.41 -9.70 -4.18
N LEU A 41 -11.69 -9.98 -3.08
CA LEU A 41 -10.24 -9.83 -3.05
C LEU A 41 -9.52 -10.82 -3.96
N SER A 42 -10.04 -12.02 -4.17
CA SER A 42 -9.45 -12.96 -5.12
C SER A 42 -9.57 -12.48 -6.57
N ILE A 43 -10.69 -11.86 -6.95
CA ILE A 43 -10.85 -11.24 -8.27
C ILE A 43 -9.95 -10.01 -8.38
N LEU A 44 -9.96 -9.13 -7.37
CA LEU A 44 -9.19 -7.89 -7.36
C LEU A 44 -7.69 -8.14 -7.50
N LEU A 45 -7.16 -9.06 -6.70
CA LEU A 45 -5.73 -9.34 -6.57
C LEU A 45 -5.26 -10.53 -7.43
N HIS A 46 -6.03 -10.96 -8.40
CA HIS A 46 -5.63 -12.06 -9.28
C HIS A 46 -4.40 -11.67 -10.10
N GLY A 47 -3.31 -12.43 -9.95
CA GLY A 47 -2.04 -12.18 -10.63
C GLY A 47 -1.27 -10.98 -10.09
N CYS A 48 -1.56 -10.53 -8.86
CA CYS A 48 -0.88 -9.38 -8.25
C CYS A 48 0.60 -9.63 -7.98
N GLU A 49 1.02 -10.88 -8.00
CA GLU A 49 2.40 -11.31 -7.83
C GLU A 49 3.32 -10.76 -8.92
N THR A 50 2.75 -10.49 -10.11
CA THR A 50 3.48 -9.95 -11.27
C THR A 50 3.32 -8.45 -11.43
N TRP A 51 2.67 -7.76 -10.49
CA TRP A 51 2.39 -6.34 -10.63
C TRP A 51 3.53 -5.48 -10.11
N PHE A 52 3.89 -4.48 -10.92
CA PHE A 52 4.76 -3.37 -10.53
C PHE A 52 3.87 -2.16 -10.33
N LEU A 53 3.34 -2.04 -9.10
CA LEU A 53 2.39 -0.99 -8.78
C LEU A 53 3.10 0.36 -8.63
N ARG A 54 2.63 1.33 -9.39
CA ARG A 54 2.91 2.74 -9.14
C ARG A 54 2.09 3.21 -7.94
N GLU A 55 2.54 4.26 -7.30
CA GLU A 55 1.84 4.80 -6.12
C GLU A 55 0.38 5.17 -6.45
N GLU A 56 0.13 5.73 -7.63
CA GLU A 56 -1.23 6.05 -8.11
C GLU A 56 -2.14 4.81 -8.20
N GLU A 57 -1.60 3.72 -8.76
CA GLU A 57 -2.34 2.45 -8.88
C GLU A 57 -2.63 1.83 -7.53
N TYR A 58 -1.65 1.95 -6.62
CA TYR A 58 -1.80 1.54 -5.24
C TYR A 58 -2.91 2.31 -4.52
N HIS A 59 -2.95 3.64 -4.73
CA HIS A 59 -4.02 4.49 -4.21
C HIS A 59 -5.39 4.12 -4.75
N LEU A 60 -5.51 3.74 -6.04
CA LEU A 60 -6.77 3.28 -6.62
C LEU A 60 -7.27 2.00 -5.96
N LEU A 61 -6.41 1.00 -5.80
CA LEU A 61 -6.73 -0.26 -5.14
C LEU A 61 -7.15 -0.04 -3.67
N ARG A 62 -6.38 0.78 -2.95
CA ARG A 62 -6.66 1.15 -1.55
C ARG A 62 -8.01 1.87 -1.41
N ARG A 63 -8.31 2.79 -2.35
CA ARG A 63 -9.59 3.52 -2.38
C ARG A 63 -10.76 2.57 -2.58
N PHE A 64 -10.64 1.63 -3.52
CA PHE A 64 -11.66 0.62 -3.76
C PHE A 64 -11.89 -0.26 -2.52
N HIS A 65 -10.81 -0.82 -1.94
CA HIS A 65 -10.89 -1.62 -0.72
C HIS A 65 -11.58 -0.88 0.43
N LYS A 66 -11.15 0.35 0.73
CA LYS A 66 -11.79 1.20 1.76
C LYS A 66 -13.25 1.50 1.47
N SER A 67 -13.64 1.64 0.21
CA SER A 67 -15.04 1.86 -0.19
C SER A 67 -15.90 0.63 0.10
N CYS A 68 -15.42 -0.58 -0.26
CA CYS A 68 -16.10 -1.84 0.05
C CYS A 68 -16.25 -2.06 1.55
N VAL A 69 -15.19 -1.81 2.34
CA VAL A 69 -15.21 -1.91 3.81
C VAL A 69 -16.28 -1.01 4.42
N ARG A 70 -16.35 0.25 3.99
CA ARG A 70 -17.40 1.17 4.45
C ARG A 70 -18.81 0.69 4.07
N ALA A 71 -18.99 0.21 2.85
CA ALA A 71 -20.27 -0.29 2.38
C ALA A 71 -20.76 -1.50 3.20
N MET A 72 -19.86 -2.43 3.54
CA MET A 72 -20.17 -3.58 4.40
C MET A 72 -20.51 -3.18 5.84
N CYS A 73 -19.85 -2.15 6.38
CA CYS A 73 -20.17 -1.58 7.68
C CYS A 73 -21.36 -0.60 7.64
N ARG A 74 -21.88 -0.28 6.45
CA ARG A 74 -23.00 0.67 6.24
C ARG A 74 -22.68 2.08 6.76
N VAL A 75 -21.42 2.48 6.65
CA VAL A 75 -20.92 3.80 7.09
C VAL A 75 -20.71 4.70 5.88
N SER A 76 -21.39 5.84 5.85
CA SER A 76 -21.23 6.86 4.81
C SER A 76 -19.97 7.70 5.01
N MET A 77 -19.50 8.38 3.95
CA MET A 77 -18.35 9.30 4.05
C MET A 77 -18.64 10.49 4.97
N SER A 78 -19.88 10.97 5.03
CA SER A 78 -20.29 12.03 5.95
C SER A 78 -20.18 11.60 7.41
N GLN A 79 -20.59 10.37 7.72
CA GLN A 79 -20.42 9.78 9.06
C GLN A 79 -18.94 9.60 9.41
N VAL A 80 -18.11 9.12 8.46
CA VAL A 80 -16.66 9.02 8.68
C VAL A 80 -16.04 10.35 9.06
N ARG A 81 -16.44 11.44 8.37
CA ARG A 81 -15.93 12.79 8.64
C ARG A 81 -16.46 13.34 9.97
N ARG A 82 -17.77 13.24 10.21
CA ARG A 82 -18.43 13.74 11.41
C ARG A 82 -17.91 13.06 12.68
N HIS A 83 -17.81 11.75 12.67
CA HIS A 83 -17.43 10.95 13.83
C HIS A 83 -15.95 10.53 13.84
N ARG A 84 -15.14 11.04 12.91
CA ARG A 84 -13.68 10.72 12.77
C ARG A 84 -13.39 9.22 12.82
N ILE A 85 -14.24 8.40 12.17
CA ILE A 85 -14.14 6.95 12.20
C ILE A 85 -12.87 6.50 11.48
N ARG A 86 -11.97 5.82 12.19
CA ARG A 86 -10.74 5.26 11.60
C ARG A 86 -11.06 4.02 10.76
N THR A 87 -10.40 3.88 9.60
CA THR A 87 -10.54 2.69 8.74
C THR A 87 -10.13 1.41 9.46
N SER A 88 -9.11 1.45 10.34
CA SER A 88 -8.68 0.31 11.16
C SER A 88 -9.80 -0.25 12.04
N LYS A 89 -10.66 0.61 12.62
CA LYS A 89 -11.84 0.16 13.38
C LYS A 89 -12.82 -0.63 12.49
N LEU A 90 -13.11 -0.13 11.29
CA LEU A 90 -14.02 -0.82 10.36
C LEU A 90 -13.44 -2.16 9.87
N LEU A 91 -12.13 -2.21 9.63
CA LEU A 91 -11.43 -3.45 9.27
C LEU A 91 -11.50 -4.47 10.39
N ALA A 92 -11.28 -4.05 11.64
CA ALA A 92 -11.38 -4.92 12.82
C ALA A 92 -12.78 -5.51 13.00
N GLU A 93 -13.84 -4.69 12.80
CA GLU A 93 -15.24 -5.15 12.86
C GLU A 93 -15.58 -6.24 11.83
N LEU A 94 -14.91 -6.23 10.68
CA LEU A 94 -15.08 -7.20 9.60
C LEU A 94 -14.05 -8.35 9.67
N ALA A 95 -13.16 -8.35 10.65
CA ALA A 95 -11.98 -9.23 10.74
C ALA A 95 -11.12 -9.21 9.46
N LEU A 96 -10.99 -8.03 8.85
CA LEU A 96 -10.18 -7.80 7.65
C LEU A 96 -8.84 -7.16 8.01
N GLN A 97 -7.85 -7.44 7.16
CA GLN A 97 -6.56 -6.78 7.18
C GLN A 97 -6.51 -5.64 6.14
N PRO A 98 -5.58 -4.69 6.26
CA PRO A 98 -5.31 -3.72 5.22
C PRO A 98 -4.96 -4.38 3.88
N LEU A 99 -5.19 -3.67 2.77
CA LEU A 99 -4.92 -4.20 1.42
C LEU A 99 -3.46 -4.60 1.24
N GLU A 100 -2.57 -3.86 1.85
CA GLU A 100 -1.13 -4.06 1.85
C GLU A 100 -0.73 -5.44 2.34
N TYR A 101 -1.35 -5.89 3.41
CA TYR A 101 -1.15 -7.23 3.95
C TYR A 101 -1.46 -8.32 2.92
N TYR A 102 -2.58 -8.19 2.20
CA TYR A 102 -2.96 -9.17 1.19
C TYR A 102 -2.02 -9.18 -0.01
N LEU A 103 -1.57 -8.00 -0.46
CA LEU A 103 -0.59 -7.86 -1.54
C LEU A 103 0.75 -8.47 -1.14
N GLN A 104 1.29 -8.10 0.02
CA GLN A 104 2.55 -8.63 0.56
C GLN A 104 2.47 -10.14 0.73
N SER A 105 1.40 -10.64 1.35
CA SER A 105 1.24 -12.07 1.61
C SER A 105 1.19 -12.90 0.32
N ARG A 106 0.50 -12.44 -0.72
CA ARG A 106 0.46 -13.12 -2.02
C ARG A 106 1.81 -13.09 -2.70
N PHE A 107 2.46 -11.94 -2.73
CA PHE A 107 3.75 -11.75 -3.36
C PHE A 107 4.84 -12.63 -2.71
N LEU A 108 4.97 -12.59 -1.38
CA LEU A 108 5.95 -13.38 -0.65
C LEU A 108 5.67 -14.88 -0.73
N ARG A 109 4.38 -15.27 -0.76
CA ARG A 109 3.98 -16.66 -0.96
C ARG A 109 4.42 -17.20 -2.32
N TRP A 110 4.23 -16.38 -3.36
CA TRP A 110 4.69 -16.71 -4.72
C TRP A 110 6.23 -16.73 -4.80
N ALA A 111 6.92 -15.74 -4.23
CA ALA A 111 8.37 -15.71 -4.17
C ALA A 111 8.93 -16.97 -3.50
N GLY A 112 8.38 -17.36 -2.34
CA GLY A 112 8.75 -18.60 -1.68
C GLY A 112 8.42 -19.86 -2.49
N HIS A 113 7.35 -19.85 -3.30
CA HIS A 113 7.09 -20.95 -4.23
C HIS A 113 8.17 -21.06 -5.30
N VAL A 114 8.56 -19.94 -5.90
CA VAL A 114 9.62 -19.91 -6.93
C VAL A 114 10.96 -20.38 -6.37
N THR A 115 11.32 -20.01 -5.13
CA THR A 115 12.57 -20.47 -4.52
C THR A 115 12.64 -22.00 -4.31
N ARG A 116 11.49 -22.65 -4.20
CA ARG A 116 11.41 -24.12 -4.05
C ARG A 116 11.34 -24.88 -5.38
N MET A 117 11.22 -24.17 -6.50
CA MET A 117 11.29 -24.78 -7.83
C MET A 117 12.70 -25.27 -8.13
N ASP A 118 12.84 -26.25 -8.99
CA ASP A 118 14.12 -26.72 -9.47
C ASP A 118 14.83 -25.65 -10.31
N MET A 119 16.15 -25.70 -10.37
CA MET A 119 16.98 -24.63 -10.97
C MET A 119 16.79 -24.50 -12.49
N ASP A 120 16.33 -25.56 -13.16
CA ASP A 120 16.02 -25.60 -14.58
C ASP A 120 14.70 -24.90 -14.94
N ARG A 121 13.86 -24.63 -13.95
CA ARG A 121 12.59 -23.92 -14.14
C ARG A 121 12.80 -22.45 -14.43
N LEU A 122 12.18 -21.98 -15.54
CA LEU A 122 12.31 -20.60 -16.00
C LEU A 122 12.04 -19.54 -14.92
N PRO A 123 10.97 -19.62 -14.07
CA PRO A 123 10.76 -18.61 -13.02
C PRO A 123 11.91 -18.59 -12.00
N ARG A 124 12.49 -19.76 -11.68
CA ARG A 124 13.64 -19.86 -10.78
C ARG A 124 14.89 -19.26 -11.40
N MET A 125 15.17 -19.59 -12.65
CA MET A 125 16.27 -19.01 -13.42
C MET A 125 16.18 -17.48 -13.50
N LEU A 126 14.98 -16.94 -13.79
CA LEU A 126 14.76 -15.48 -13.86
C LEU A 126 14.90 -14.80 -12.50
N LEU A 127 14.55 -15.46 -11.41
CA LEU A 127 14.72 -14.92 -10.07
C LEU A 127 16.19 -14.75 -9.71
N THR A 128 17.04 -15.70 -10.13
CA THR A 128 18.48 -15.75 -9.83
C THR A 128 19.36 -15.15 -10.93
N SER A 129 18.79 -14.86 -12.12
CA SER A 129 19.52 -14.32 -13.25
C SER A 129 19.91 -12.86 -13.03
N TRP A 130 21.10 -12.52 -13.51
CA TRP A 130 21.58 -11.16 -13.55
C TRP A 130 21.60 -10.67 -15.01
N CYS A 131 20.96 -9.53 -15.26
CA CYS A 131 21.02 -8.88 -16.57
C CYS A 131 22.15 -7.86 -16.60
N PRO A 132 23.20 -8.08 -17.40
CA PRO A 132 24.37 -7.20 -17.46
C PRO A 132 24.09 -5.86 -18.18
N SER A 133 22.94 -5.73 -18.87
CA SER A 133 22.63 -4.54 -19.64
C SER A 133 22.38 -3.31 -18.73
N SER A 134 23.07 -2.22 -19.04
CA SER A 134 22.83 -0.94 -18.41
C SER A 134 21.42 -0.44 -18.78
N ARG A 135 20.66 -0.01 -17.80
CA ARG A 135 19.34 0.58 -18.00
C ARG A 135 19.46 2.02 -18.51
N VAL A 136 18.55 2.39 -19.40
CA VAL A 136 18.41 3.79 -19.82
C VAL A 136 18.16 4.69 -18.59
N ILE A 137 18.94 5.75 -18.49
CA ILE A 137 18.87 6.75 -17.41
C ILE A 137 17.50 7.46 -17.46
N GLY A 138 16.88 7.68 -16.31
CA GLY A 138 15.68 8.54 -16.18
C GLY A 138 14.35 7.84 -15.88
N ARG A 139 14.27 6.51 -15.88
CA ARG A 139 13.06 5.81 -15.46
C ARG A 139 13.20 5.22 -14.04
N PRO A 140 12.17 5.38 -13.16
CA PRO A 140 12.16 4.72 -11.85
C PRO A 140 12.37 3.22 -12.00
N ARG A 141 13.24 2.64 -11.16
CA ARG A 141 13.46 1.19 -11.15
C ARG A 141 12.26 0.48 -10.54
N MET A 142 11.30 0.14 -11.38
CA MET A 142 10.18 -0.72 -11.01
C MET A 142 10.46 -2.13 -11.51
N SER A 143 10.98 -2.97 -10.63
CA SER A 143 11.28 -4.38 -10.94
C SER A 143 10.71 -5.28 -9.85
N PHE A 144 10.54 -6.55 -10.18
CA PHE A 144 10.18 -7.58 -9.21
C PHE A 144 11.11 -7.56 -7.99
N GLY A 145 12.43 -7.49 -8.21
CA GLY A 145 13.42 -7.43 -7.14
C GLY A 145 13.27 -6.22 -6.22
N HIS A 146 12.89 -5.05 -6.75
CA HIS A 146 12.64 -3.88 -5.92
C HIS A 146 11.41 -4.07 -5.00
N THR A 147 10.34 -4.63 -5.52
CA THR A 147 9.13 -4.95 -4.75
C THR A 147 9.41 -6.04 -3.72
N LEU A 148 10.16 -7.07 -4.11
CA LEU A 148 10.59 -8.14 -3.23
C LEU A 148 11.42 -7.58 -2.06
N LYS A 149 12.45 -6.78 -2.36
CA LYS A 149 13.27 -6.09 -1.33
C LYS A 149 12.39 -5.33 -0.33
N LYS A 150 11.47 -4.51 -0.81
CA LYS A 150 10.55 -3.75 0.04
C LYS A 150 9.76 -4.66 0.98
N PHE A 151 9.23 -5.77 0.48
CA PHE A 151 8.43 -6.69 1.27
C PHE A 151 9.28 -7.53 2.24
N LEU A 152 10.52 -7.87 1.87
CA LEU A 152 11.44 -8.58 2.76
C LEU A 152 11.91 -7.72 3.92
N ILE A 153 12.19 -6.43 3.68
CA ILE A 153 12.47 -5.47 4.76
C ILE A 153 11.29 -5.40 5.74
N GLN A 154 10.07 -5.33 5.24
CA GLN A 154 8.87 -5.34 6.08
C GLN A 154 8.63 -6.70 6.77
N LEU A 155 9.20 -7.78 6.25
CA LEU A 155 9.10 -9.10 6.86
C LEU A 155 10.00 -9.23 8.08
N ASN A 156 11.12 -8.50 8.14
CA ASN A 156 12.04 -8.53 9.27
C ASN A 156 11.32 -8.30 10.62
N ASP A 157 10.35 -7.39 10.63
CA ASP A 157 9.58 -7.08 11.84
C ASP A 157 8.64 -8.22 12.29
N LYS A 158 8.55 -9.29 11.50
CA LYS A 158 7.72 -10.47 11.78
C LYS A 158 8.54 -11.69 12.17
N LEU A 159 9.88 -11.58 12.14
CA LEU A 159 10.77 -12.64 12.55
C LEU A 159 10.89 -12.69 14.09
N ASP A 160 10.94 -13.88 14.64
CA ASP A 160 11.05 -14.07 16.10
C ASP A 160 12.45 -13.73 16.60
N ASP A 161 13.45 -14.01 15.80
CA ASP A 161 14.84 -13.71 16.12
C ASP A 161 15.20 -12.29 15.64
N PRO A 162 15.55 -11.36 16.53
CA PRO A 162 15.93 -10.00 16.17
C PRO A 162 17.20 -9.93 15.32
N ASN A 163 18.04 -10.97 15.37
CA ASN A 163 19.25 -11.07 14.57
C ASN A 163 18.98 -11.70 13.20
N ALA A 164 17.87 -12.42 13.03
CA ALA A 164 17.47 -12.99 11.75
C ALA A 164 16.83 -11.91 10.87
N LYS A 165 17.53 -11.51 9.81
CA LYS A 165 17.00 -10.57 8.82
C LYS A 165 16.72 -11.30 7.52
N ALA A 166 15.51 -11.20 7.01
CA ALA A 166 15.18 -11.66 5.66
C ALA A 166 15.87 -10.79 4.60
N TRP A 167 16.07 -9.51 4.91
CA TRP A 167 16.80 -8.54 4.11
C TRP A 167 17.42 -7.47 4.98
N ASP A 168 18.74 -7.28 4.91
CA ASP A 168 19.42 -6.21 5.62
C ASP A 168 19.64 -4.99 4.69
N PRO A 169 18.99 -3.84 4.96
CA PRO A 169 19.16 -2.65 4.14
C PRO A 169 20.51 -1.95 4.32
N THR A 170 21.26 -2.28 5.36
CA THR A 170 22.55 -1.65 5.67
C THR A 170 23.71 -2.24 4.88
N LEU A 171 23.55 -3.48 4.41
CA LEU A 171 24.58 -4.18 3.66
C LEU A 171 24.67 -3.63 2.23
N THR A 172 25.87 -3.26 1.83
CA THR A 172 26.18 -2.77 0.49
C THR A 172 27.36 -3.55 -0.11
N GLY A 173 27.46 -3.57 -1.46
CA GLY A 173 28.55 -4.23 -2.16
C GLY A 173 28.40 -5.75 -2.31
N ARG A 174 29.53 -6.45 -2.52
CA ARG A 174 29.58 -7.90 -2.82
C ARG A 174 29.11 -8.78 -1.67
N ALA A 175 29.42 -8.40 -0.43
CA ALA A 175 28.94 -9.09 0.78
C ALA A 175 27.42 -9.06 0.89
N ALA A 176 26.78 -7.94 0.50
CA ALA A 176 25.35 -7.82 0.45
C ALA A 176 24.67 -8.83 -0.47
N LEU A 177 25.34 -9.27 -1.55
CA LEU A 177 24.75 -10.22 -2.50
C LEU A 177 24.55 -11.61 -1.89
N GLN A 178 25.45 -12.09 -1.05
CA GLN A 178 25.31 -13.37 -0.39
C GLN A 178 24.27 -13.33 0.74
N GLU A 179 24.28 -12.30 1.55
CA GLU A 179 23.34 -12.16 2.66
C GLU A 179 21.91 -11.81 2.20
N GLN A 180 21.76 -11.14 1.07
CA GLN A 180 20.47 -10.84 0.46
C GLN A 180 19.65 -12.08 0.09
N TRP A 181 20.28 -13.25 0.01
CA TRP A 181 19.61 -14.53 -0.29
C TRP A 181 19.21 -15.33 0.96
N ARG A 182 19.50 -14.87 2.17
CA ARG A 182 19.10 -15.55 3.43
C ARG A 182 17.61 -15.83 3.51
N TRP A 183 16.77 -14.96 2.96
CA TRP A 183 15.32 -15.22 2.90
C TRP A 183 14.96 -16.50 2.15
N THR A 184 15.81 -16.97 1.23
CA THR A 184 15.59 -18.23 0.51
C THR A 184 15.74 -19.45 1.43
N GLU A 185 16.56 -19.35 2.46
CA GLU A 185 16.70 -20.37 3.50
C GLU A 185 15.45 -20.46 4.36
N LEU A 186 14.85 -19.31 4.69
CA LEU A 186 13.57 -19.24 5.38
C LEU A 186 12.42 -19.82 4.55
N ALA A 187 12.52 -19.73 3.23
CA ALA A 187 11.54 -20.21 2.27
C ALA A 187 11.86 -21.62 1.70
N ALA A 188 12.90 -22.32 2.20
CA ALA A 188 13.39 -23.58 1.69
C ALA A 188 12.34 -24.72 1.67
N LYS A 189 12.64 -25.81 0.93
CA LYS A 189 11.69 -26.92 0.73
C LYS A 189 11.12 -27.48 2.03
N GLY A 190 11.92 -27.67 3.07
CA GLY A 190 11.49 -28.18 4.39
C GLY A 190 10.73 -27.17 5.28
N LYS A 191 10.78 -25.89 4.96
CA LYS A 191 10.26 -24.79 5.81
C LYS A 191 9.00 -24.10 5.25
N ARG A 192 8.25 -24.79 4.39
CA ARG A 192 7.06 -24.21 3.72
C ARG A 192 6.01 -23.68 4.69
N ASP A 193 5.74 -24.41 5.76
CA ASP A 193 4.70 -24.05 6.72
C ASP A 193 5.18 -22.96 7.68
N GLU A 194 6.47 -22.97 8.05
CA GLU A 194 7.09 -21.86 8.79
C GLU A 194 7.06 -20.57 7.99
N TRP A 195 7.47 -20.62 6.71
CA TRP A 195 7.39 -19.49 5.80
C TRP A 195 5.96 -18.93 5.69
N ARG A 196 4.96 -19.82 5.60
CA ARG A 196 3.55 -19.42 5.57
C ARG A 196 3.13 -18.76 6.87
N LYS A 197 3.52 -19.31 8.03
CA LYS A 197 3.22 -18.72 9.35
C LYS A 197 3.82 -17.33 9.49
N ILE A 198 5.09 -17.13 9.13
CA ILE A 198 5.77 -15.83 9.18
C ILE A 198 5.03 -14.79 8.32
N ILE A 199 4.69 -15.14 7.08
CA ILE A 199 3.97 -14.24 6.17
C ILE A 199 2.60 -13.85 6.73
N GLN A 200 1.91 -14.78 7.38
CA GLN A 200 0.55 -14.57 7.89
C GLN A 200 0.50 -13.85 9.24
N ARG A 201 1.64 -13.66 9.90
CA ARG A 201 1.69 -12.88 11.14
C ARG A 201 1.18 -11.46 10.89
N THR A 202 0.30 -11.02 11.77
CA THR A 202 -0.27 -9.67 11.76
C THR A 202 0.30 -8.81 12.86
N ASP A 203 1.17 -9.38 13.69
CA ASP A 203 1.82 -8.72 14.81
C ASP A 203 2.69 -7.56 14.30
N GLY A 204 2.63 -6.43 14.95
CA GLY A 204 3.31 -5.21 14.53
C GLY A 204 2.74 -4.49 13.30
N TRP A 205 1.84 -5.09 12.53
CA TRP A 205 1.24 -4.39 11.38
C TRP A 205 0.35 -3.23 11.80
N ARG A 206 -0.41 -3.40 12.89
CA ARG A 206 -1.31 -2.36 13.43
C ARG A 206 -0.53 -1.21 14.04
N GLU A 207 0.56 -1.51 14.75
CA GLU A 207 1.46 -0.51 15.32
C GLU A 207 2.09 0.34 14.21
N ARG A 208 2.62 -0.30 13.17
CA ARG A 208 3.20 0.42 12.00
C ARG A 208 2.19 1.24 11.23
N GLU A 209 0.97 0.74 11.03
CA GLU A 209 -0.10 1.54 10.41
C GLU A 209 -0.42 2.77 11.26
N LYS A 210 -0.37 2.63 12.58
CA LYS A 210 -0.56 3.73 13.53
C LYS A 210 0.59 4.73 13.46
N GLU A 211 1.83 4.26 13.51
CA GLU A 211 3.04 5.10 13.39
C GLU A 211 3.08 5.84 12.04
N GLN A 212 2.82 5.15 10.94
CA GLN A 212 2.75 5.78 9.61
C GLN A 212 1.61 6.81 9.52
N ALA A 213 0.47 6.54 10.12
CA ALA A 213 -0.63 7.47 10.18
C ALA A 213 -0.28 8.71 11.03
N GLU A 214 0.41 8.53 12.14
CA GLU A 214 0.89 9.61 13.01
C GLU A 214 1.98 10.42 12.32
N ALA A 215 2.96 9.78 11.68
CA ALA A 215 4.01 10.45 10.90
C ALA A 215 3.42 11.27 9.74
N THR A 216 2.45 10.70 9.02
CA THR A 216 1.74 11.39 7.93
C THR A 216 0.93 12.57 8.47
N ALA A 217 0.29 12.41 9.63
CA ALA A 217 -0.45 13.51 10.27
C ALA A 217 0.48 14.62 10.75
N ALA A 218 1.65 14.29 11.29
CA ALA A 218 2.68 15.24 11.69
C ALA A 218 3.24 16.01 10.48
N ALA A 219 3.58 15.31 9.40
CA ALA A 219 4.04 15.92 8.15
C ALA A 219 2.99 16.89 7.56
N ASN A 220 1.71 16.48 7.56
CA ASN A 220 0.62 17.35 7.11
C ASN A 220 0.40 18.59 8.02
N ARG A 221 0.60 18.46 9.32
CA ARG A 221 0.56 19.61 10.26
C ARG A 221 1.70 20.57 9.98
N ALA A 222 2.92 20.06 9.80
CA ALA A 222 4.10 20.86 9.46
C ALA A 222 3.90 21.62 8.13
N ARG A 223 3.38 20.93 7.11
CA ARG A 223 3.06 21.54 5.80
C ARG A 223 2.01 22.63 5.88
N ARG A 224 0.97 22.43 6.68
CA ARG A 224 -0.07 23.46 6.93
C ARG A 224 0.49 24.65 7.71
N GLY A 225 1.34 24.41 8.69
CA GLY A 225 2.04 25.46 9.44
C GLY A 225 2.97 26.30 8.55
N ALA A 226 3.73 25.66 7.67
CA ALA A 226 4.58 26.35 6.70
C ALA A 226 3.76 27.21 5.71
N THR A 227 2.63 26.69 5.23
CA THR A 227 1.74 27.43 4.33
C THR A 227 1.08 28.61 5.03
N ALA A 228 0.73 28.49 6.32
CA ALA A 228 0.18 29.59 7.12
C ALA A 228 1.22 30.69 7.35
N ARG A 229 2.46 30.34 7.70
CA ARG A 229 3.56 31.31 7.86
C ARG A 229 3.87 32.07 6.56
N ASN A 230 3.84 31.38 5.41
CA ASN A 230 4.03 32.01 4.10
C ASN A 230 2.86 32.95 3.71
N ARG A 231 1.67 32.74 4.24
CA ARG A 231 0.53 33.64 4.05
C ARG A 231 0.64 34.89 4.91
N THR A 232 1.11 34.77 6.14
CA THR A 232 1.30 35.92 7.04
C THR A 232 2.49 36.78 6.64
N SER A 233 3.58 36.19 6.09
CA SER A 233 4.72 36.95 5.55
C SER A 233 4.42 37.66 4.21
N ARG A 234 3.30 37.33 3.56
CA ARG A 234 2.83 37.92 2.31
C ARG A 234 1.64 38.86 2.52
N ALA A 235 1.48 39.42 3.71
CA ALA A 235 0.55 40.52 3.94
C ALA A 235 0.94 41.68 3.01
N PRO A 236 0.01 42.27 2.25
CA PRO A 236 0.35 43.37 1.36
C PRO A 236 0.90 44.52 2.20
N GLN A 237 2.14 44.93 1.89
CA GLN A 237 2.58 46.25 2.28
C GLN A 237 1.52 47.21 1.76
N ALA A 238 0.87 47.95 2.66
CA ALA A 238 -0.05 49.01 2.32
C ALA A 238 0.68 49.95 1.36
N GLY A 239 0.33 49.84 0.09
CA GLY A 239 0.83 50.72 -0.93
C GLY A 239 0.40 52.14 -0.58
N ASN A 240 1.38 52.99 -0.28
CA ASN A 240 1.20 54.42 -0.22
C ASN A 240 0.80 54.92 -1.63
N GLY A 241 -0.46 54.73 -1.96
CA GLY A 241 -1.08 55.26 -3.18
C GLY A 241 -1.11 56.77 -3.12
N ARG A 242 -0.06 57.45 -3.61
CA ARG A 242 -0.14 58.83 -4.01
C ARG A 242 -1.17 58.89 -5.16
N TYR A 243 -2.36 59.35 -4.87
CA TYR A 243 -3.28 59.84 -5.87
C TYR A 243 -2.63 61.01 -6.58
N ALA A 244 -2.14 60.83 -7.78
CA ALA A 244 -1.82 61.91 -8.69
C ALA A 244 -3.15 62.60 -9.07
N ALA A 245 -3.27 63.85 -8.68
CA ALA A 245 -4.39 64.69 -9.05
C ALA A 245 -4.50 64.84 -10.56
N VAL A 246 -5.65 64.56 -11.12
CA VAL A 246 -5.96 64.79 -12.52
C VAL A 246 -6.05 66.28 -12.75
N PRO A 247 -5.35 66.90 -13.72
CA PRO A 247 -5.46 68.32 -14.04
C PRO A 247 -6.87 68.62 -14.62
N PRO A 248 -7.44 69.80 -14.35
CA PRO A 248 -8.74 70.21 -14.88
C PRO A 248 -8.67 70.46 -16.40
N PRO A 249 -9.78 70.28 -17.12
CA PRO A 249 -9.84 70.56 -18.55
C PRO A 249 -9.72 72.05 -18.89
N PRO A 250 -9.23 72.43 -20.08
CA PRO A 250 -9.08 73.82 -20.46
C PRO A 250 -10.44 74.49 -20.67
N PRO A 251 -10.55 75.81 -20.47
CA PRO A 251 -11.80 76.59 -20.63
C PRO A 251 -12.18 76.74 -22.11
N PRO A 252 -13.48 77.10 -22.38
CA PRO A 252 -14.06 77.10 -23.72
C PRO A 252 -13.53 78.18 -24.65
#